data_9f476ace73e62d0cd9a8d2388feb70bc
#
_entry.id   9f476ace73e62d0cd9a8d2388feb70bc
#
_cell.length_a   1.000
_cell.length_b   1.000
_cell.length_c   1.000
_cell.angle_alpha   90.00
_cell.angle_beta   90.00
_cell.angle_gamma   90.00
#
_symmetry.space_group_name_H-M   'P 1'
#
loop_
_entity.id
_entity.type
_entity.pdbx_description
1 polymer ?
#
loop_
_entity_poly.entity_id
_entity_poly.type
_entity_poly.pdbx_seq_one_letter_code
_entity_poly.pdbx_strand_id
1 'polypeptide(L)'
;MQQVRLMRHTRFQRPQPRSPAYAETGSEYQSSYGPSSFASQGGWTRALTSVGIVAGTAIGLNLFFNRETRGALSVYESQYLNSTFTYLGTGLTITGLAAYGLHRFGYSARIMMANPWLVLGVGLVASIGGMMGAQALPPNHPAKVPCWLLFNLSQAAVLSPLMFLNPAVLTRAGLYTAGLMGSLCYVGATAKENQYLFLGGPLLAGVTIVALSSLAPLVLPMRFARTLAATEAICLYGGLAVFGGFVLWDTQKILHRARLATAGLIPADPLRESIGLELDFINIFTRIVQILALRDQRRR
;
A
#
# COMPACT_ATOMS: atom_id res chain seq x y z
N MET A 1 -54.97 -50.33 51.50
CA MET A 1 -53.62 -50.67 51.00
C MET A 1 -53.65 -51.19 49.55
N GLN A 2 -54.31 -50.46 48.64
CA GLN A 2 -54.42 -50.95 47.27
C GLN A 2 -54.32 -49.81 46.20
N GLN A 3 -53.85 -48.68 46.55
CA GLN A 3 -53.71 -47.53 45.63
C GLN A 3 -52.24 -47.07 45.33
N VAL A 4 -51.23 -47.82 45.80
CA VAL A 4 -49.81 -47.40 45.62
C VAL A 4 -49.09 -48.22 44.52
N ARG A 5 -49.81 -49.11 43.80
CA ARG A 5 -49.18 -50.02 42.83
C ARG A 5 -49.37 -49.74 41.34
N LEU A 6 -49.99 -48.62 40.98
CA LEU A 6 -50.32 -48.27 39.59
C LEU A 6 -49.54 -47.07 39.00
N MET A 7 -48.53 -46.54 39.70
CA MET A 7 -47.72 -45.44 39.17
C MET A 7 -46.28 -45.88 38.82
N ARG A 8 -46.08 -47.04 38.30
CA ARG A 8 -44.71 -47.52 37.97
C ARG A 8 -44.47 -47.93 36.51
N HIS A 9 -45.26 -47.50 35.52
CA HIS A 9 -45.01 -47.79 34.13
C HIS A 9 -45.45 -46.73 33.15
N THR A 10 -45.25 -45.44 33.43
CA THR A 10 -45.21 -44.45 32.38
C THR A 10 -43.76 -44.11 32.15
N ARG A 11 -43.08 -44.81 31.24
CA ARG A 11 -41.83 -44.41 30.66
C ARG A 11 -42.08 -43.12 29.91
N PHE A 12 -41.59 -42.00 30.45
CA PHE A 12 -41.47 -40.77 29.71
C PHE A 12 -40.55 -41.00 28.54
N GLN A 13 -41.11 -41.24 27.35
CA GLN A 13 -40.38 -41.16 26.10
C GLN A 13 -40.03 -39.67 25.91
N ARG A 14 -38.73 -39.33 26.05
CA ARG A 14 -38.20 -38.06 25.62
C ARG A 14 -38.47 -37.95 24.12
N PRO A 15 -39.05 -36.83 23.63
CA PRO A 15 -39.11 -36.56 22.19
C PRO A 15 -37.68 -36.56 21.65
N GLN A 16 -37.41 -37.39 20.69
CA GLN A 16 -36.18 -37.31 19.90
C GLN A 16 -36.15 -35.94 19.19
N PRO A 17 -35.06 -35.19 19.27
CA PRO A 17 -34.96 -33.96 18.48
C PRO A 17 -34.98 -34.36 17.01
N ARG A 18 -35.96 -33.84 16.26
CA ARG A 18 -35.98 -33.87 14.81
C ARG A 18 -34.69 -33.20 14.33
N SER A 19 -33.83 -33.94 13.67
CA SER A 19 -32.69 -33.42 12.96
C SER A 19 -33.19 -32.40 11.96
N PRO A 20 -32.72 -31.12 12.02
CA PRO A 20 -33.07 -30.17 10.99
C PRO A 20 -32.36 -30.57 9.70
N ALA A 21 -33.12 -30.72 8.63
CA ALA A 21 -32.69 -31.01 7.27
C ALA A 21 -31.83 -29.86 6.64
N TYR A 22 -31.22 -29.04 7.48
CA TYR A 22 -30.38 -27.89 7.06
C TYR A 22 -28.87 -28.09 7.36
N ALA A 23 -28.45 -29.27 7.83
CA ALA A 23 -27.05 -29.50 8.18
C ALA A 23 -26.16 -29.96 7.02
N GLU A 24 -26.74 -30.31 5.86
CA GLU A 24 -25.93 -30.84 4.74
C GLU A 24 -25.53 -29.81 3.69
N THR A 25 -26.11 -28.60 3.67
CA THR A 25 -25.69 -27.55 2.72
C THR A 25 -24.58 -26.65 3.25
N GLY A 26 -24.18 -26.80 4.51
CA GLY A 26 -23.12 -25.98 5.13
C GLY A 26 -21.69 -26.51 4.97
N SER A 27 -21.53 -27.82 4.64
CA SER A 27 -20.19 -28.42 4.61
C SER A 27 -19.46 -28.30 3.26
N GLU A 28 -20.17 -28.06 2.17
CA GLU A 28 -19.53 -27.86 0.85
C GLU A 28 -18.99 -26.45 0.64
N TYR A 29 -19.46 -25.44 1.41
CA TYR A 29 -18.98 -24.06 1.25
C TYR A 29 -17.75 -23.70 2.08
N GLN A 30 -17.36 -24.53 3.06
CA GLN A 30 -16.21 -24.26 3.94
C GLN A 30 -14.87 -24.86 3.47
N SER A 31 -14.85 -25.77 2.48
CA SER A 31 -13.60 -26.40 2.05
C SER A 31 -12.85 -25.65 0.94
N SER A 32 -13.40 -24.53 0.42
CA SER A 32 -12.82 -23.84 -0.75
C SER A 32 -11.83 -22.73 -0.43
N TYR A 33 -11.63 -22.33 0.83
CA TYR A 33 -10.76 -21.21 1.19
C TYR A 33 -9.82 -21.47 2.38
N GLY A 34 -9.11 -22.60 2.34
CA GLY A 34 -8.00 -22.86 3.26
C GLY A 34 -6.74 -22.06 2.87
N PRO A 35 -5.82 -21.79 3.82
CA PRO A 35 -4.58 -21.07 3.57
C PRO A 35 -3.61 -21.76 2.58
N SER A 36 -3.91 -22.95 2.14
CA SER A 36 -3.14 -23.73 1.14
C SER A 36 -3.44 -23.37 -0.32
N SER A 37 -4.37 -22.43 -0.60
CA SER A 37 -4.78 -22.11 -1.97
C SER A 37 -3.74 -21.34 -2.79
N PHE A 38 -2.63 -20.88 -2.17
CA PHE A 38 -1.51 -20.31 -2.92
C PHE A 38 -0.63 -21.40 -3.60
N ALA A 39 -0.63 -22.63 -3.08
CA ALA A 39 0.11 -23.76 -3.64
C ALA A 39 -0.73 -24.62 -4.60
N SER A 40 -2.06 -24.41 -4.67
CA SER A 40 -2.92 -25.10 -5.62
C SER A 40 -2.76 -24.45 -7.01
N GLN A 41 -2.89 -25.26 -8.08
CA GLN A 41 -2.74 -24.81 -9.49
C GLN A 41 -3.55 -23.56 -9.87
N GLY A 42 -4.54 -23.13 -9.08
CA GLY A 42 -5.29 -21.89 -9.28
C GLY A 42 -4.67 -20.61 -8.72
N GLY A 43 -3.64 -20.69 -7.86
CA GLY A 43 -3.00 -19.52 -7.26
C GLY A 43 -2.14 -18.75 -8.26
N TRP A 44 -1.38 -19.45 -9.06
CA TRP A 44 -0.54 -18.87 -10.12
C TRP A 44 -1.37 -18.27 -11.26
N THR A 45 -2.45 -18.92 -11.67
CA THR A 45 -3.35 -18.38 -12.71
C THR A 45 -4.03 -17.10 -12.25
N ARG A 46 -4.45 -17.00 -10.98
CA ARG A 46 -5.01 -15.76 -10.41
C ARG A 46 -3.97 -14.65 -10.28
N ALA A 47 -2.73 -14.97 -9.90
CA ALA A 47 -1.63 -14.02 -9.88
C ALA A 47 -1.30 -13.53 -11.30
N LEU A 48 -1.19 -14.43 -12.26
CA LEU A 48 -0.96 -14.10 -13.67
C LEU A 48 -2.11 -13.29 -14.28
N THR A 49 -3.37 -13.62 -13.98
CA THR A 49 -4.52 -12.81 -14.44
C THR A 49 -4.52 -11.43 -13.81
N SER A 50 -4.18 -11.29 -12.52
CA SER A 50 -4.07 -9.98 -11.87
C SER A 50 -2.96 -9.13 -12.48
N VAL A 51 -1.81 -9.72 -12.72
CA VAL A 51 -0.68 -9.07 -13.42
C VAL A 51 -1.08 -8.72 -14.85
N GLY A 52 -1.76 -9.62 -15.56
CA GLY A 52 -2.26 -9.39 -16.91
C GLY A 52 -3.29 -8.26 -16.98
N ILE A 53 -4.20 -8.17 -16.02
CA ILE A 53 -5.18 -7.07 -15.94
C ILE A 53 -4.47 -5.75 -15.67
N VAL A 54 -3.53 -5.72 -14.74
CA VAL A 54 -2.76 -4.51 -14.41
C VAL A 54 -1.91 -4.07 -15.62
N ALA A 55 -1.20 -4.99 -16.24
CA ALA A 55 -0.42 -4.71 -17.46
C ALA A 55 -1.31 -4.27 -18.62
N GLY A 56 -2.43 -4.96 -18.83
CA GLY A 56 -3.41 -4.60 -19.87
C GLY A 56 -4.05 -3.24 -19.63
N THR A 57 -4.36 -2.91 -18.37
CA THR A 57 -4.86 -1.58 -17.99
C THR A 57 -3.80 -0.50 -18.25
N ALA A 58 -2.54 -0.77 -17.91
CA ALA A 58 -1.45 0.16 -18.15
C ALA A 58 -1.20 0.38 -19.65
N ILE A 59 -1.21 -0.69 -20.44
CA ILE A 59 -1.12 -0.59 -21.90
C ILE A 59 -2.32 0.18 -22.46
N GLY A 60 -3.53 -0.13 -21.99
CA GLY A 60 -4.75 0.59 -22.40
C GLY A 60 -4.72 2.07 -22.03
N LEU A 61 -4.28 2.42 -20.83
CA LEU A 61 -4.08 3.80 -20.41
C LEU A 61 -3.00 4.49 -21.24
N ASN A 62 -1.88 3.78 -21.50
CA ASN A 62 -0.82 4.32 -22.35
C ASN A 62 -1.32 4.59 -23.79
N LEU A 63 -2.08 3.66 -24.37
CA LEU A 63 -2.67 3.85 -25.70
C LEU A 63 -3.72 4.99 -25.71
N PHE A 64 -4.47 5.16 -24.62
CA PHE A 64 -5.49 6.19 -24.53
C PHE A 64 -4.93 7.59 -24.28
N PHE A 65 -3.97 7.72 -23.34
CA PHE A 65 -3.40 9.01 -22.93
C PHE A 65 -2.13 9.41 -23.70
N ASN A 66 -1.47 8.47 -24.37
CA ASN A 66 -0.14 8.66 -24.95
C ASN A 66 -0.12 8.19 -26.41
N ARG A 67 -0.98 8.80 -27.25
CA ARG A 67 -1.04 8.49 -28.69
C ARG A 67 0.26 8.73 -29.43
N GLU A 68 1.10 9.63 -28.91
CA GLU A 68 2.45 9.89 -29.39
C GLU A 68 3.44 9.43 -28.30
N THR A 69 3.91 8.20 -28.36
CA THR A 69 4.98 7.74 -27.50
C THR A 69 6.29 8.36 -27.95
N ARG A 70 7.08 8.75 -26.95
CA ARG A 70 8.46 9.12 -27.15
C ARG A 70 9.23 7.92 -27.71
N GLY A 71 10.24 8.16 -28.52
CA GLY A 71 11.22 7.14 -28.93
C GLY A 71 11.94 6.51 -27.72
N ALA A 72 12.80 5.53 -27.96
CA ALA A 72 13.57 4.85 -26.91
C ALA A 72 14.31 5.86 -26.01
N LEU A 73 14.37 5.57 -24.70
CA LEU A 73 15.17 6.32 -23.74
C LEU A 73 16.65 6.32 -24.18
N SER A 74 17.35 7.42 -23.95
CA SER A 74 18.80 7.42 -24.11
C SER A 74 19.46 6.45 -23.12
N VAL A 75 20.65 5.98 -23.45
CA VAL A 75 21.39 5.03 -22.57
C VAL A 75 21.56 5.64 -21.16
N TYR A 76 21.90 6.92 -21.09
CA TYR A 76 22.08 7.60 -19.82
C TYR A 76 20.77 7.74 -19.01
N GLU A 77 19.67 8.12 -19.66
CA GLU A 77 18.34 8.20 -19.00
C GLU A 77 17.92 6.84 -18.44
N SER A 78 18.16 5.77 -19.23
CA SER A 78 17.85 4.41 -18.79
C SER A 78 18.70 4.00 -17.59
N GLN A 79 20.02 4.29 -17.60
CA GLN A 79 20.91 4.01 -16.48
C GLN A 79 20.54 4.82 -15.23
N TYR A 80 20.21 6.10 -15.40
CA TYR A 80 19.80 6.96 -14.30
C TYR A 80 18.50 6.47 -13.64
N LEU A 81 17.52 6.11 -14.45
CA LEU A 81 16.25 5.55 -13.97
C LEU A 81 16.47 4.20 -13.28
N ASN A 82 17.29 3.31 -13.83
CA ASN A 82 17.63 2.04 -13.22
C ASN A 82 18.33 2.21 -11.85
N SER A 83 19.26 3.16 -11.76
CA SER A 83 19.93 3.50 -10.50
C SER A 83 18.91 4.03 -9.47
N THR A 84 17.96 4.86 -9.89
CA THR A 84 16.87 5.34 -9.03
C THR A 84 16.00 4.19 -8.53
N PHE A 85 15.61 3.25 -9.39
CA PHE A 85 14.86 2.06 -8.97
C PHE A 85 15.65 1.12 -8.06
N THR A 86 16.97 1.06 -8.22
CA THR A 86 17.83 0.31 -7.30
C THR A 86 17.79 0.91 -5.88
N TYR A 87 17.90 2.23 -5.75
CA TYR A 87 17.73 2.90 -4.46
C TYR A 87 16.32 2.73 -3.90
N LEU A 88 15.28 2.85 -4.72
CA LEU A 88 13.90 2.59 -4.34
C LEU A 88 13.72 1.17 -3.79
N GLY A 89 14.15 0.16 -4.53
CA GLY A 89 14.05 -1.25 -4.10
C GLY A 89 14.83 -1.52 -2.81
N THR A 90 16.01 -0.91 -2.66
CA THR A 90 16.83 -1.01 -1.44
C THR A 90 16.12 -0.34 -0.26
N GLY A 91 15.59 0.88 -0.44
CA GLY A 91 14.83 1.60 0.59
C GLY A 91 13.61 0.83 1.05
N LEU A 92 12.78 0.36 0.12
CA LEU A 92 11.60 -0.46 0.44
C LEU A 92 11.96 -1.75 1.17
N THR A 93 13.09 -2.37 0.81
CA THR A 93 13.59 -3.57 1.50
C THR A 93 14.01 -3.25 2.94
N ILE A 94 14.77 -2.17 3.14
CA ILE A 94 15.16 -1.70 4.48
C ILE A 94 13.92 -1.39 5.31
N THR A 95 12.98 -0.62 4.77
CA THR A 95 11.72 -0.26 5.42
C THR A 95 10.91 -1.50 5.80
N GLY A 96 10.76 -2.47 4.91
CA GLY A 96 10.03 -3.71 5.17
C GLY A 96 10.70 -4.58 6.24
N LEU A 97 12.02 -4.78 6.15
CA LEU A 97 12.78 -5.56 7.14
C LEU A 97 12.79 -4.88 8.51
N ALA A 98 12.96 -3.57 8.55
CA ALA A 98 12.92 -2.80 9.79
C ALA A 98 11.50 -2.83 10.43
N ALA A 99 10.44 -2.70 9.64
CA ALA A 99 9.06 -2.83 10.13
C ALA A 99 8.79 -4.22 10.71
N TYR A 100 9.26 -5.28 10.04
CA TYR A 100 9.18 -6.65 10.54
C TYR A 100 9.98 -6.82 11.84
N GLY A 101 11.21 -6.29 11.91
CA GLY A 101 12.03 -6.32 13.12
C GLY A 101 11.36 -5.61 14.29
N LEU A 102 10.84 -4.38 14.09
CA LEU A 102 10.09 -3.64 15.09
C LEU A 102 8.88 -4.43 15.61
N HIS A 103 8.16 -5.10 14.70
CA HIS A 103 7.04 -5.96 15.08
C HIS A 103 7.52 -7.16 15.90
N ARG A 104 8.56 -7.85 15.48
CA ARG A 104 9.13 -9.03 16.14
C ARG A 104 9.63 -8.73 17.57
N PHE A 105 10.18 -7.55 17.79
CA PHE A 105 10.64 -7.09 19.11
C PHE A 105 9.54 -6.44 19.96
N GLY A 106 8.28 -6.44 19.51
CA GLY A 106 7.14 -5.94 20.26
C GLY A 106 6.98 -4.41 20.28
N TYR A 107 7.82 -3.66 19.54
CA TYR A 107 7.69 -2.21 19.44
C TYR A 107 6.41 -1.76 18.74
N SER A 108 5.90 -2.53 17.79
CA SER A 108 4.63 -2.22 17.09
C SER A 108 3.46 -2.09 18.06
N ALA A 109 3.37 -2.97 19.07
CA ALA A 109 2.32 -2.90 20.09
C ALA A 109 2.48 -1.64 20.96
N ARG A 110 3.72 -1.27 21.31
CA ARG A 110 4.00 -0.04 22.07
C ARG A 110 3.62 1.21 21.29
N ILE A 111 3.91 1.25 19.98
CA ILE A 111 3.52 2.35 19.09
C ILE A 111 1.99 2.48 19.05
N MET A 112 1.24 1.39 18.96
CA MET A 112 -0.23 1.40 18.95
C MET A 112 -0.84 1.85 20.29
N MET A 113 -0.17 1.58 21.42
CA MET A 113 -0.63 2.01 22.75
C MET A 113 -0.19 3.45 23.11
N ALA A 114 0.74 4.02 22.37
CA ALA A 114 1.22 5.38 22.59
C ALA A 114 0.18 6.42 22.15
N ASN A 115 0.35 7.66 22.64
CA ASN A 115 -0.52 8.76 22.23
C ASN A 115 -0.44 8.97 20.70
N PRO A 116 -1.56 8.91 19.97
CA PRO A 116 -1.58 9.04 18.51
C PRO A 116 -0.92 10.34 18.00
N TRP A 117 -1.12 11.45 18.72
CA TRP A 117 -0.52 12.74 18.35
C TRP A 117 0.99 12.76 18.50
N LEU A 118 1.51 12.07 19.53
CA LEU A 118 2.95 11.94 19.74
C LEU A 118 3.58 11.06 18.64
N VAL A 119 2.96 9.93 18.32
CA VAL A 119 3.42 9.03 17.27
C VAL A 119 3.42 9.75 15.91
N LEU A 120 2.33 10.45 15.61
CA LEU A 120 2.21 11.25 14.39
C LEU A 120 3.28 12.35 14.33
N GLY A 121 3.43 13.13 15.41
CA GLY A 121 4.36 14.24 15.46
C GLY A 121 5.82 13.79 15.32
N VAL A 122 6.26 12.82 16.12
CA VAL A 122 7.62 12.28 16.06
C VAL A 122 7.88 11.61 14.71
N GLY A 123 6.93 10.82 14.21
CA GLY A 123 7.04 10.16 12.91
C GLY A 123 7.18 11.16 11.76
N LEU A 124 6.37 12.21 11.74
CA LEU A 124 6.47 13.28 10.74
C LEU A 124 7.78 14.04 10.81
N VAL A 125 8.23 14.45 12.01
CA VAL A 125 9.48 15.19 12.16
C VAL A 125 10.68 14.33 11.72
N ALA A 126 10.72 13.05 12.12
CA ALA A 126 11.79 12.14 11.71
C ALA A 126 11.78 11.87 10.21
N SER A 127 10.59 11.63 9.64
CA SER A 127 10.42 11.38 8.20
C SER A 127 10.78 12.60 7.36
N ILE A 128 10.21 13.76 7.69
CA ILE A 128 10.49 15.01 6.96
C ILE A 128 11.95 15.43 7.15
N GLY A 129 12.50 15.34 8.36
CA GLY A 129 13.89 15.67 8.63
C GLY A 129 14.86 14.78 7.87
N GLY A 130 14.63 13.46 7.88
CA GLY A 130 15.42 12.49 7.10
C GLY A 130 15.32 12.75 5.59
N MET A 131 14.10 12.95 5.08
CA MET A 131 13.85 13.27 3.68
C MET A 131 14.53 14.58 3.25
N MET A 132 14.33 15.68 4.00
CA MET A 132 14.91 16.98 3.67
C MET A 132 16.45 16.92 3.76
N GLY A 133 17.01 16.26 4.77
CA GLY A 133 18.44 16.05 4.88
C GLY A 133 19.01 15.29 3.68
N ALA A 134 18.39 14.18 3.30
CA ALA A 134 18.82 13.39 2.15
C ALA A 134 18.66 14.14 0.81
N GLN A 135 17.66 15.02 0.68
CA GLN A 135 17.43 15.80 -0.55
C GLN A 135 18.28 17.08 -0.63
N ALA A 136 18.61 17.71 0.48
CA ALA A 136 19.38 18.96 0.52
C ALA A 136 20.89 18.75 0.38
N LEU A 137 21.39 17.61 0.88
CA LEU A 137 22.81 17.31 0.85
C LEU A 137 23.29 16.90 -0.56
N PRO A 138 24.52 17.32 -0.96
CA PRO A 138 25.10 16.92 -2.23
C PRO A 138 25.32 15.39 -2.30
N PRO A 139 25.41 14.79 -3.53
CA PRO A 139 25.46 13.34 -3.71
C PRO A 139 26.54 12.62 -2.90
N ASN A 140 27.72 13.23 -2.76
CA ASN A 140 28.87 12.62 -2.10
C ASN A 140 29.00 12.99 -0.59
N HIS A 141 27.99 13.66 -0.02
CA HIS A 141 28.07 14.06 1.38
C HIS A 141 27.88 12.86 2.31
N PRO A 142 28.75 12.65 3.34
CA PRO A 142 28.70 11.47 4.20
C PRO A 142 27.39 11.34 5.02
N ALA A 143 26.74 12.45 5.37
CA ALA A 143 25.48 12.45 6.10
C ALA A 143 24.25 12.14 5.23
N LYS A 144 24.36 12.06 3.89
CA LYS A 144 23.24 11.82 2.99
C LYS A 144 22.60 10.45 3.18
N VAL A 145 23.41 9.40 3.22
CA VAL A 145 22.95 8.03 3.46
C VAL A 145 22.36 7.87 4.86
N PRO A 146 22.97 8.35 5.97
CA PRO A 146 22.32 8.39 7.26
C PRO A 146 20.96 9.09 7.30
N CYS A 147 20.79 10.23 6.62
CA CYS A 147 19.51 10.92 6.52
C CYS A 147 18.47 10.08 5.76
N TRP A 148 18.87 9.42 4.67
CA TRP A 148 18.02 8.52 3.92
C TRP A 148 17.63 7.28 4.75
N LEU A 149 18.55 6.71 5.54
CA LEU A 149 18.24 5.63 6.47
C LEU A 149 17.28 6.08 7.57
N LEU A 150 17.45 7.28 8.13
CA LEU A 150 16.50 7.85 9.09
C LEU A 150 15.09 7.95 8.51
N PHE A 151 14.98 8.41 7.26
CA PHE A 151 13.71 8.45 6.53
C PHE A 151 13.11 7.05 6.44
N ASN A 152 13.86 6.04 5.95
CA ASN A 152 13.38 4.66 5.83
C ASN A 152 12.96 4.05 7.17
N LEU A 153 13.75 4.27 8.25
CA LEU A 153 13.43 3.75 9.58
C LEU A 153 12.18 4.42 10.17
N SER A 154 11.96 5.70 9.90
CA SER A 154 10.74 6.38 10.32
C SER A 154 9.51 5.84 9.59
N GLN A 155 9.60 5.54 8.29
CA GLN A 155 8.55 4.85 7.53
C GLN A 155 8.30 3.44 8.08
N ALA A 156 9.35 2.70 8.42
CA ALA A 156 9.23 1.37 9.02
C ALA A 156 8.47 1.41 10.35
N ALA A 157 8.70 2.41 11.19
CA ALA A 157 7.97 2.58 12.45
C ALA A 157 6.47 2.79 12.21
N VAL A 158 6.10 3.62 11.22
CA VAL A 158 4.69 3.87 10.82
C VAL A 158 4.04 2.63 10.22
N LEU A 159 4.78 1.82 9.45
CA LEU A 159 4.27 0.62 8.80
C LEU A 159 4.25 -0.61 9.72
N SER A 160 5.02 -0.61 10.81
CA SER A 160 5.16 -1.78 11.69
C SER A 160 3.84 -2.30 12.29
N PRO A 161 2.82 -1.47 12.62
CA PRO A 161 1.52 -1.96 13.05
C PRO A 161 0.76 -2.77 11.99
N LEU A 162 1.03 -2.56 10.70
CA LEU A 162 0.41 -3.36 9.64
C LEU A 162 0.80 -4.84 9.72
N MET A 163 1.90 -5.17 10.38
CA MET A 163 2.33 -6.57 10.57
C MET A 163 1.40 -7.39 11.46
N PHE A 164 0.44 -6.77 12.17
CA PHE A 164 -0.65 -7.49 12.85
C PHE A 164 -1.72 -8.02 11.89
N LEU A 165 -1.75 -7.54 10.66
CA LEU A 165 -2.68 -8.03 9.64
C LEU A 165 -2.23 -9.40 9.11
N ASN A 166 -3.18 -10.10 8.46
CA ASN A 166 -2.86 -11.38 7.81
C ASN A 166 -1.74 -11.19 6.77
N PRO A 167 -0.64 -11.97 6.85
CA PRO A 167 0.46 -11.87 5.88
C PRO A 167 0.03 -12.00 4.43
N ALA A 168 -1.03 -12.80 4.14
CA ALA A 168 -1.58 -12.92 2.79
C ALA A 168 -2.16 -11.60 2.26
N VAL A 169 -2.72 -10.75 3.13
CA VAL A 169 -3.22 -9.41 2.77
C VAL A 169 -2.05 -8.52 2.40
N LEU A 170 -0.99 -8.51 3.22
CA LEU A 170 0.22 -7.71 2.99
C LEU A 170 0.93 -8.09 1.70
N THR A 171 1.08 -9.41 1.45
CA THR A 171 1.71 -9.90 0.21
C THR A 171 0.91 -9.50 -1.02
N ARG A 172 -0.42 -9.65 -0.99
CA ARG A 172 -1.29 -9.22 -2.11
C ARG A 172 -1.21 -7.71 -2.33
N ALA A 173 -1.24 -6.93 -1.25
CA ALA A 173 -1.10 -5.48 -1.34
C ALA A 173 0.25 -5.09 -1.97
N GLY A 174 1.35 -5.71 -1.55
CA GLY A 174 2.68 -5.48 -2.12
C GLY A 174 2.74 -5.78 -3.61
N LEU A 175 2.19 -6.92 -4.05
CA LEU A 175 2.14 -7.29 -5.46
C LEU A 175 1.28 -6.32 -6.28
N TYR A 176 0.11 -5.91 -5.77
CA TYR A 176 -0.74 -4.95 -6.47
C TYR A 176 -0.10 -3.58 -6.56
N THR A 177 0.56 -3.14 -5.49
CA THR A 177 1.29 -1.85 -5.48
C THR A 177 2.44 -1.87 -6.48
N ALA A 178 3.26 -2.91 -6.46
CA ALA A 178 4.38 -3.04 -7.38
C ALA A 178 3.92 -3.10 -8.85
N GLY A 179 2.84 -3.85 -9.14
CA GLY A 179 2.26 -3.92 -10.47
C GLY A 179 1.69 -2.58 -10.94
N LEU A 180 0.91 -1.90 -10.10
CA LEU A 180 0.34 -0.59 -10.40
C LEU A 180 1.44 0.44 -10.63
N MET A 181 2.41 0.52 -9.71
CA MET A 181 3.50 1.48 -9.79
C MET A 181 4.40 1.21 -11.00
N GLY A 182 4.77 -0.04 -11.26
CA GLY A 182 5.55 -0.41 -12.44
C GLY A 182 4.86 -0.03 -13.75
N SER A 183 3.54 -0.22 -13.81
CA SER A 183 2.72 0.20 -14.96
C SER A 183 2.73 1.71 -15.16
N LEU A 184 2.53 2.47 -14.08
CA LEU A 184 2.51 3.93 -14.13
C LEU A 184 3.90 4.50 -14.45
N CYS A 185 4.97 3.93 -13.89
CA CYS A 185 6.34 4.30 -14.24
C CYS A 185 6.63 4.04 -15.73
N TYR A 186 6.16 2.90 -16.28
CA TYR A 186 6.29 2.61 -17.71
C TYR A 186 5.56 3.66 -18.56
N VAL A 187 4.31 3.99 -18.20
CA VAL A 187 3.54 5.05 -18.89
C VAL A 187 4.26 6.39 -18.80
N GLY A 188 4.74 6.77 -17.61
CA GLY A 188 5.48 8.02 -17.40
C GLY A 188 6.80 8.08 -18.21
N ALA A 189 7.51 6.96 -18.31
CA ALA A 189 8.78 6.87 -19.01
C ALA A 189 8.61 6.91 -20.54
N THR A 190 7.52 6.34 -21.07
CA THR A 190 7.24 6.30 -22.51
C THR A 190 6.45 7.50 -23.02
N ALA A 191 5.92 8.31 -22.12
CA ALA A 191 5.18 9.51 -22.45
C ALA A 191 6.07 10.58 -23.11
N LYS A 192 5.43 11.50 -23.86
CA LYS A 192 6.08 12.68 -24.44
C LYS A 192 6.79 13.50 -23.34
N GLU A 193 7.88 14.12 -23.69
CA GLU A 193 8.67 14.91 -22.74
C GLU A 193 7.83 15.97 -22.04
N ASN A 194 7.96 16.04 -20.71
CA ASN A 194 7.28 16.99 -19.83
C ASN A 194 5.74 16.90 -19.84
N GLN A 195 5.16 15.83 -20.45
CA GLN A 195 3.72 15.68 -20.61
C GLN A 195 2.95 15.70 -19.28
N TYR A 196 3.52 15.12 -18.22
CA TYR A 196 2.87 15.04 -16.90
C TYR A 196 3.42 16.05 -15.87
N LEU A 197 4.41 16.88 -16.21
CA LEU A 197 4.98 17.84 -15.25
C LEU A 197 3.98 18.91 -14.80
N PHE A 198 2.97 19.23 -15.61
CA PHE A 198 1.92 20.19 -15.24
C PHE A 198 1.02 19.67 -14.11
N LEU A 199 0.99 18.35 -13.88
CA LEU A 199 0.17 17.74 -12.83
C LEU A 199 0.64 18.09 -11.42
N GLY A 200 1.87 18.61 -11.23
CA GLY A 200 2.43 18.91 -9.91
C GLY A 200 1.54 19.79 -9.04
N GLY A 201 0.96 20.85 -9.61
CA GLY A 201 0.02 21.74 -8.90
C GLY A 201 -1.27 21.05 -8.47
N PRO A 202 -2.05 20.49 -9.40
CA PRO A 202 -3.26 19.72 -9.09
C PRO A 202 -3.03 18.56 -8.11
N LEU A 203 -1.92 17.83 -8.23
CA LEU A 203 -1.58 16.74 -7.33
C LEU A 203 -1.25 17.24 -5.92
N LEU A 204 -0.58 18.38 -5.78
CA LEU A 204 -0.32 19.00 -4.48
C LEU A 204 -1.63 19.39 -3.78
N ALA A 205 -2.59 19.96 -4.50
CA ALA A 205 -3.93 20.20 -3.97
C ALA A 205 -4.63 18.91 -3.58
N GLY A 206 -4.54 17.87 -4.42
CA GLY A 206 -5.10 16.55 -4.14
C GLY A 206 -4.53 15.92 -2.88
N VAL A 207 -3.20 15.93 -2.70
CA VAL A 207 -2.58 15.38 -1.48
C VAL A 207 -2.98 16.14 -0.22
N THR A 208 -3.18 17.46 -0.33
CA THR A 208 -3.66 18.27 0.80
C THR A 208 -5.06 17.83 1.22
N ILE A 209 -5.97 17.62 0.26
CA ILE A 209 -7.34 17.11 0.54
C ILE A 209 -7.28 15.72 1.18
N VAL A 210 -6.45 14.82 0.65
CA VAL A 210 -6.26 13.46 1.19
C VAL A 210 -5.67 13.51 2.61
N ALA A 211 -4.69 14.38 2.87
CA ALA A 211 -4.08 14.54 4.19
C ALA A 211 -5.10 15.07 5.22
N LEU A 212 -5.87 16.09 4.87
CA LEU A 212 -6.94 16.60 5.74
C LEU A 212 -8.03 15.54 5.99
N SER A 213 -8.38 14.77 4.96
CA SER A 213 -9.36 13.67 5.10
C SER A 213 -8.86 12.56 6.02
N SER A 214 -7.55 12.25 6.02
CA SER A 214 -6.97 11.23 6.90
C SER A 214 -6.88 11.67 8.37
N LEU A 215 -6.88 12.97 8.64
CA LEU A 215 -6.93 13.51 10.01
C LEU A 215 -8.37 13.60 10.57
N ALA A 216 -9.38 13.49 9.73
CA ALA A 216 -10.78 13.64 10.13
C ALA A 216 -11.20 12.73 11.32
N PRO A 217 -10.80 11.44 11.39
CA PRO A 217 -11.14 10.57 12.52
C PRO A 217 -10.54 11.02 13.86
N LEU A 218 -9.48 11.80 13.86
CA LEU A 218 -8.82 12.31 15.08
C LEU A 218 -9.54 13.55 15.64
N VAL A 219 -10.28 14.26 14.79
CA VAL A 219 -10.90 15.56 15.11
C VAL A 219 -12.42 15.45 15.21
N LEU A 220 -13.05 14.64 14.35
CA LEU A 220 -14.50 14.56 14.26
C LEU A 220 -15.08 13.51 15.23
N PRO A 221 -16.11 13.88 16.03
CA PRO A 221 -16.81 12.92 16.89
C PRO A 221 -17.53 11.84 16.06
N MET A 222 -17.68 10.64 16.64
CA MET A 222 -18.37 9.47 16.03
C MET A 222 -19.81 9.73 15.56
N ARG A 223 -20.47 10.76 16.10
CA ARG A 223 -21.82 11.17 15.67
C ARG A 223 -21.89 11.61 14.20
N PHE A 224 -20.77 11.99 13.61
CA PHE A 224 -20.67 12.36 12.19
C PHE A 224 -20.30 11.17 11.28
N ALA A 225 -20.90 10.00 11.50
CA ALA A 225 -20.58 8.75 10.82
C ALA A 225 -20.59 8.85 9.27
N ARG A 226 -21.54 9.61 8.69
CA ARG A 226 -21.61 9.81 7.23
C ARG A 226 -20.43 10.63 6.71
N THR A 227 -20.03 11.68 7.44
CA THR A 227 -18.88 12.51 7.10
C THR A 227 -17.59 11.70 7.22
N LEU A 228 -17.44 10.91 8.29
CA LEU A 228 -16.30 10.03 8.48
C LEU A 228 -16.19 8.98 7.35
N ALA A 229 -17.30 8.36 6.94
CA ALA A 229 -17.31 7.43 5.81
C ALA A 229 -16.93 8.11 4.49
N ALA A 230 -17.37 9.35 4.26
CA ALA A 230 -17.00 10.11 3.07
C ALA A 230 -15.50 10.47 3.09
N THR A 231 -14.97 10.95 4.22
CA THR A 231 -13.52 11.26 4.34
C THR A 231 -12.66 10.01 4.21
N GLU A 232 -13.10 8.86 4.73
CA GLU A 232 -12.44 7.57 4.53
C GLU A 232 -12.39 7.19 3.05
N ALA A 233 -13.50 7.31 2.33
CA ALA A 233 -13.54 7.02 0.89
C ALA A 233 -12.61 7.97 0.09
N ILE A 234 -12.58 9.27 0.42
CA ILE A 234 -11.66 10.22 -0.19
C ILE A 234 -10.20 9.84 0.12
N CYS A 235 -9.91 9.49 1.37
CA CYS A 235 -8.57 9.08 1.77
C CYS A 235 -8.12 7.81 1.01
N LEU A 236 -8.98 6.79 0.88
CA LEU A 236 -8.62 5.52 0.24
C LEU A 236 -8.55 5.66 -1.28
N TYR A 237 -9.64 6.02 -1.92
CA TYR A 237 -9.74 6.01 -3.39
C TYR A 237 -9.14 7.27 -4.02
N GLY A 238 -9.41 8.44 -3.43
CA GLY A 238 -8.80 9.69 -3.85
C GLY A 238 -7.28 9.67 -3.66
N GLY A 239 -6.83 9.14 -2.52
CA GLY A 239 -5.40 8.96 -2.27
C GLY A 239 -4.74 8.02 -3.26
N LEU A 240 -5.39 6.90 -3.64
CA LEU A 240 -4.86 5.98 -4.64
C LEU A 240 -4.69 6.67 -6.01
N ALA A 241 -5.68 7.48 -6.42
CA ALA A 241 -5.63 8.24 -7.67
C ALA A 241 -4.54 9.33 -7.63
N VAL A 242 -4.45 10.09 -6.53
CA VAL A 242 -3.47 11.18 -6.37
C VAL A 242 -2.05 10.64 -6.36
N PHE A 243 -1.75 9.60 -5.57
CA PHE A 243 -0.40 9.01 -5.53
C PHE A 243 -0.04 8.27 -6.82
N GLY A 244 -1.02 7.66 -7.51
CA GLY A 244 -0.82 7.16 -8.86
C GLY A 244 -0.44 8.27 -9.85
N GLY A 245 -1.05 9.45 -9.72
CA GLY A 245 -0.66 10.65 -10.48
C GLY A 245 0.75 11.13 -10.15
N PHE A 246 1.15 11.08 -8.87
CA PHE A 246 2.53 11.42 -8.46
C PHE A 246 3.56 10.46 -9.06
N VAL A 247 3.27 9.16 -9.15
CA VAL A 247 4.19 8.22 -9.82
C VAL A 247 4.48 8.63 -11.28
N LEU A 248 3.45 9.08 -12.01
CA LEU A 248 3.64 9.60 -13.38
C LEU A 248 4.49 10.88 -13.38
N TRP A 249 4.18 11.80 -12.48
CA TRP A 249 4.88 13.07 -12.35
C TRP A 249 6.35 12.88 -11.93
N ASP A 250 6.61 12.08 -10.89
CA ASP A 250 7.95 11.80 -10.40
C ASP A 250 8.78 11.06 -11.45
N THR A 251 8.21 10.11 -12.18
CA THR A 251 8.91 9.42 -13.27
C THR A 251 9.37 10.41 -14.35
N GLN A 252 8.51 11.34 -14.75
CA GLN A 252 8.90 12.36 -15.73
C GLN A 252 9.90 13.38 -15.19
N LYS A 253 9.77 13.74 -13.92
CA LYS A 253 10.74 14.61 -13.23
C LYS A 253 12.12 13.96 -13.15
N ILE A 254 12.20 12.67 -12.86
CA ILE A 254 13.45 11.90 -12.85
C ILE A 254 14.12 11.95 -14.23
N LEU A 255 13.36 11.69 -15.30
CA LEU A 255 13.88 11.74 -16.66
C LEU A 255 14.30 13.17 -17.08
N HIS A 256 13.54 14.18 -16.69
CA HIS A 256 13.92 15.57 -16.92
C HIS A 256 15.26 15.91 -16.22
N ARG A 257 15.41 15.48 -14.96
CA ARG A 257 16.67 15.67 -14.21
C ARG A 257 17.83 14.86 -14.77
N ALA A 258 17.59 13.64 -15.28
CA ALA A 258 18.60 12.88 -15.98
C ALA A 258 19.18 13.66 -17.18
N ARG A 259 18.31 14.33 -17.94
CA ARG A 259 18.72 15.20 -19.07
C ARG A 259 19.54 16.40 -18.62
N LEU A 260 19.11 17.08 -17.55
CA LEU A 260 19.88 18.18 -16.98
C LEU A 260 21.25 17.74 -16.48
N ALA A 261 21.33 16.56 -15.88
CA ALA A 261 22.60 15.96 -15.43
C ALA A 261 23.51 15.59 -16.61
N THR A 262 22.95 15.06 -17.70
CA THR A 262 23.70 14.81 -18.94
C THR A 262 24.27 16.09 -19.55
N ALA A 263 23.51 17.20 -19.46
CA ALA A 263 23.95 18.52 -19.91
C ALA A 263 24.95 19.19 -18.95
N GLY A 264 25.29 18.55 -17.82
CA GLY A 264 26.20 19.11 -16.81
C GLY A 264 25.61 20.26 -15.98
N LEU A 265 24.30 20.51 -16.07
CA LEU A 265 23.61 21.62 -15.36
C LEU A 265 23.35 21.31 -13.89
N ILE A 266 23.20 20.03 -13.54
CA ILE A 266 22.99 19.58 -12.17
C ILE A 266 23.81 18.29 -11.91
N PRO A 267 24.22 18.03 -10.64
CA PRO A 267 24.82 16.76 -10.31
C PRO A 267 23.81 15.60 -10.40
N ALA A 268 24.26 14.42 -10.82
CA ALA A 268 23.46 13.21 -10.83
C ALA A 268 23.20 12.73 -9.39
N ASP A 269 21.94 12.54 -9.04
CA ASP A 269 21.53 12.15 -7.67
C ASP A 269 20.35 11.16 -7.67
N PRO A 270 20.55 9.91 -8.06
CA PRO A 270 19.47 8.90 -8.11
C PRO A 270 18.85 8.61 -6.73
N LEU A 271 19.63 8.69 -5.62
CA LEU A 271 19.13 8.52 -4.27
C LEU A 271 18.07 9.58 -3.93
N ARG A 272 18.33 10.84 -4.27
CA ARG A 272 17.39 11.95 -4.05
C ARG A 272 16.06 11.69 -4.78
N GLU A 273 16.16 11.21 -6.01
CA GLU A 273 14.96 10.96 -6.84
C GLU A 273 14.16 9.74 -6.35
N SER A 274 14.81 8.74 -5.76
CA SER A 274 14.13 7.54 -5.26
C SER A 274 13.16 7.82 -4.12
N ILE A 275 13.41 8.86 -3.31
CA ILE A 275 12.60 9.21 -2.13
C ILE A 275 11.16 9.56 -2.53
N GLY A 276 10.95 10.29 -3.62
CA GLY A 276 9.60 10.61 -4.12
C GLY A 276 8.83 9.34 -4.46
N LEU A 277 9.41 8.47 -5.28
CA LEU A 277 8.80 7.19 -5.66
C LEU A 277 8.58 6.26 -4.45
N GLU A 278 9.44 6.32 -3.44
CA GLU A 278 9.30 5.53 -2.22
C GLU A 278 8.08 6.01 -1.39
N LEU A 279 7.88 7.32 -1.26
CA LEU A 279 6.70 7.89 -0.63
C LEU A 279 5.42 7.49 -1.38
N ASP A 280 5.44 7.55 -2.70
CA ASP A 280 4.30 7.14 -3.53
C ASP A 280 3.98 5.65 -3.32
N PHE A 281 5.01 4.80 -3.33
CA PHE A 281 4.85 3.36 -3.08
C PHE A 281 4.19 3.11 -1.73
N ILE A 282 4.73 3.68 -0.65
CA ILE A 282 4.22 3.49 0.71
C ILE A 282 2.78 3.99 0.83
N ASN A 283 2.47 5.12 0.22
CA ASN A 283 1.12 5.68 0.24
C ASN A 283 0.12 4.84 -0.55
N ILE A 284 0.49 4.32 -1.72
CA ILE A 284 -0.34 3.39 -2.50
C ILE A 284 -0.52 2.07 -1.74
N PHE A 285 0.58 1.50 -1.23
CA PHE A 285 0.59 0.25 -0.48
C PHE A 285 -0.34 0.30 0.73
N THR A 286 -0.23 1.32 1.55
CA THR A 286 -1.06 1.46 2.76
C THR A 286 -2.55 1.52 2.43
N ARG A 287 -2.94 2.19 1.35
CA ARG A 287 -4.34 2.27 0.90
C ARG A 287 -4.85 0.94 0.37
N ILE A 288 -4.03 0.24 -0.41
CA ILE A 288 -4.39 -1.10 -0.90
C ILE A 288 -4.51 -2.08 0.27
N VAL A 289 -3.61 -2.03 1.27
CA VAL A 289 -3.72 -2.83 2.51
C VAL A 289 -5.04 -2.56 3.20
N GLN A 290 -5.42 -1.28 3.40
CA GLN A 290 -6.67 -0.90 4.06
C GLN A 290 -7.89 -1.43 3.29
N ILE A 291 -7.92 -1.27 1.97
CA ILE A 291 -9.02 -1.78 1.12
C ILE A 291 -9.14 -3.32 1.23
N LEU A 292 -8.02 -4.04 1.19
CA LEU A 292 -8.02 -5.49 1.30
C LEU A 292 -8.40 -5.97 2.70
N ALA A 293 -7.93 -5.28 3.75
CA ALA A 293 -8.28 -5.58 5.14
C ALA A 293 -9.78 -5.40 5.40
N LEU A 294 -10.39 -4.31 4.94
CA LEU A 294 -11.84 -4.08 5.02
C LEU A 294 -12.65 -5.17 4.31
N ARG A 295 -12.17 -5.67 3.17
CA ARG A 295 -12.80 -6.79 2.46
C ARG A 295 -12.68 -8.11 3.20
N ASP A 296 -11.54 -8.36 3.85
CA ASP A 296 -11.32 -9.58 4.63
C ASP A 296 -12.23 -9.62 5.86
N GLN A 297 -12.39 -8.49 6.54
CA GLN A 297 -13.31 -8.36 7.69
C GLN A 297 -14.78 -8.60 7.33
N ARG A 298 -15.24 -8.15 6.16
CA ARG A 298 -16.63 -8.37 5.69
C ARG A 298 -16.94 -9.81 5.28
N ARG A 299 -15.91 -10.64 5.11
CA ARG A 299 -16.05 -12.05 4.70
C ARG A 299 -16.03 -13.03 5.88
N ARG A 300 -15.63 -12.56 7.05
CA ARG A 300 -15.67 -13.31 8.32
C ARG A 300 -16.99 -13.08 9.05
#